data_d81e7860c9c61f70326ab460070f43d2
#
_entry.id   d81e7860c9c61f70326ab460070f43d2
#
_cell.length_a   1.000
_cell.length_b   1.000
_cell.length_c   1.000
_cell.angle_alpha   90.00
_cell.angle_beta   90.00
_cell.angle_gamma   90.00
#
_symmetry.space_group_name_H-M   'P 1'
#
loop_
_entity.id
_entity.type
_entity.pdbx_description
1 polymer ?
#
loop_
_entity_poly.entity_id
_entity_poly.type
_entity_poly.pdbx_seq_one_letter_code
_entity_poly.pdbx_strand_id
1 'polypeptide(L)'
;MKMVGQMCVCAALVALAMAGNRLAMAEDAKPLYEMNFEQTEVGKVPEGFLVVDGAFEVKQEGDNKFLELPGAPLDSFGVLFGPAEKSGVSVSARIRSTNKGRRYPAFGVGLNGQSGYRLQVSPGKKALEIYKGDLVVSSTPYEWKSGEWTMFQFQIVKAGEVWKLAGKVWVQGATEPAQVMVSYDDKEEPSPGRASIWGNPFATTPIQFDDLTVRSVPEGKAQ
;
A
#
# COMPACT_ATOMS: atom_id res chain seq x y z
N MET A 1 65.26 42.56 -2.55
CA MET A 1 64.17 42.86 -1.63
C MET A 1 62.92 43.10 -2.46
N LYS A 2 62.10 42.07 -2.70
CA LYS A 2 60.77 42.16 -3.36
C LYS A 2 59.84 41.19 -2.64
N MET A 3 58.91 41.76 -1.94
CA MET A 3 57.81 41.04 -1.30
C MET A 3 56.80 40.61 -2.38
N VAL A 4 56.46 39.35 -2.41
CA VAL A 4 55.37 38.80 -3.23
C VAL A 4 54.19 38.55 -2.32
N GLY A 5 53.13 39.31 -2.55
CA GLY A 5 51.85 39.18 -1.85
C GLY A 5 51.09 37.92 -2.29
N GLN A 6 50.64 37.12 -1.33
CA GLN A 6 49.86 35.91 -1.53
C GLN A 6 48.38 36.28 -1.40
N MET A 7 47.68 36.24 -2.53
CA MET A 7 46.21 36.43 -2.55
C MET A 7 45.54 35.10 -2.22
N CYS A 8 44.91 35.01 -1.05
CA CYS A 8 43.98 33.92 -0.69
C CYS A 8 42.61 34.13 -1.40
N VAL A 9 42.28 33.25 -2.32
CA VAL A 9 40.93 33.16 -2.87
C VAL A 9 40.12 32.19 -2.02
N CYS A 10 39.24 32.71 -1.19
CA CYS A 10 38.21 31.91 -0.49
C CYS A 10 37.12 31.53 -1.44
N ALA A 11 37.07 30.30 -1.92
CA ALA A 11 35.93 29.75 -2.62
C ALA A 11 34.88 29.32 -1.60
N ALA A 12 33.80 30.08 -1.46
CA ALA A 12 32.62 29.72 -0.68
C ALA A 12 31.79 28.68 -1.46
N LEU A 13 31.84 27.43 -1.03
CA LEU A 13 30.93 26.38 -1.49
C LEU A 13 29.56 26.59 -0.82
N VAL A 14 28.60 27.10 -1.59
CA VAL A 14 27.20 27.11 -1.20
C VAL A 14 26.62 25.72 -1.47
N ALA A 15 26.55 24.89 -0.44
CA ALA A 15 25.81 23.63 -0.48
C ALA A 15 24.31 23.92 -0.42
N LEU A 16 23.63 23.87 -1.55
CA LEU A 16 22.18 23.97 -1.65
C LEU A 16 21.58 22.65 -1.11
N ALA A 17 21.18 22.64 0.16
CA ALA A 17 20.47 21.54 0.77
C ALA A 17 19.05 21.48 0.16
N MET A 18 18.86 20.61 -0.81
CA MET A 18 17.52 20.20 -1.23
C MET A 18 16.92 19.35 -0.10
N ALA A 19 16.14 19.97 0.76
CA ALA A 19 15.28 19.28 1.72
C ALA A 19 14.13 18.62 0.94
N GLY A 20 14.38 17.44 0.40
CA GLY A 20 13.34 16.59 -0.13
C GLY A 20 12.44 16.19 1.04
N ASN A 21 11.17 16.55 0.95
CA ASN A 21 10.12 16.22 1.92
C ASN A 21 9.92 14.69 1.88
N ARG A 22 10.73 13.94 2.63
CA ARG A 22 10.56 12.50 2.82
C ARG A 22 9.41 12.31 3.79
N LEU A 23 8.22 11.98 3.29
CA LEU A 23 7.23 11.30 4.11
C LEU A 23 7.88 10.02 4.60
N ALA A 24 8.25 9.98 5.89
CA ALA A 24 8.76 8.76 6.52
C ALA A 24 7.63 7.73 6.49
N MET A 25 7.83 6.64 5.77
CA MET A 25 6.92 5.50 5.80
C MET A 25 7.25 4.71 7.07
N ALA A 26 6.22 4.23 7.77
CA ALA A 26 6.29 3.70 9.14
C ALA A 26 6.94 2.32 9.21
N GLU A 27 8.25 2.25 9.26
CA GLU A 27 8.99 0.99 9.45
C GLU A 27 9.17 0.61 10.94
N ASP A 28 9.23 1.59 11.86
CA ASP A 28 9.55 1.38 13.29
C ASP A 28 8.36 1.48 14.26
N ALA A 29 7.14 1.74 13.78
CA ALA A 29 5.98 1.88 14.65
C ALA A 29 5.42 0.51 15.08
N LYS A 30 5.07 0.39 16.39
CA LYS A 30 4.41 -0.81 16.91
C LYS A 30 3.18 -1.16 16.07
N PRO A 31 3.02 -2.42 15.62
CA PRO A 31 1.84 -2.83 14.87
C PRO A 31 0.58 -2.72 15.73
N LEU A 32 -0.48 -2.16 15.17
CA LEU A 32 -1.83 -2.17 15.72
C LEU A 32 -2.51 -3.51 15.43
N TYR A 33 -2.09 -4.17 14.35
CA TYR A 33 -2.60 -5.47 13.92
C TYR A 33 -1.59 -6.15 12.99
N GLU A 34 -1.43 -7.48 13.16
CA GLU A 34 -0.63 -8.34 12.27
C GLU A 34 -1.34 -9.67 12.03
N MET A 35 -1.27 -10.18 10.80
CA MET A 35 -1.81 -11.48 10.40
C MET A 35 -0.99 -12.07 9.25
N ASN A 36 -0.38 -13.23 9.51
CA ASN A 36 0.37 -14.02 8.51
C ASN A 36 -0.27 -15.36 8.19
N PHE A 37 -1.46 -15.62 8.72
CA PHE A 37 -2.28 -16.82 8.52
C PHE A 37 -1.69 -18.16 8.99
N GLU A 38 -0.43 -18.24 9.43
CA GLU A 38 0.25 -19.50 9.77
C GLU A 38 -0.46 -20.31 10.87
N GLN A 39 -1.15 -19.63 11.79
CA GLN A 39 -1.91 -20.26 12.86
C GLN A 39 -3.39 -20.49 12.50
N THR A 40 -3.84 -20.06 11.33
CA THR A 40 -5.24 -20.22 10.92
C THR A 40 -5.47 -21.59 10.29
N GLU A 41 -6.62 -22.17 10.55
CA GLU A 41 -7.06 -23.44 9.96
C GLU A 41 -7.34 -23.25 8.45
N VAL A 42 -6.80 -24.15 7.64
CA VAL A 42 -7.06 -24.16 6.18
C VAL A 42 -8.56 -24.34 5.90
N GLY A 43 -9.08 -23.60 4.92
CA GLY A 43 -10.50 -23.57 4.55
C GLY A 43 -11.34 -22.61 5.37
N LYS A 44 -10.76 -21.88 6.33
CA LYS A 44 -11.49 -20.90 7.14
C LYS A 44 -11.04 -19.47 6.87
N VAL A 45 -11.89 -18.51 7.25
CA VAL A 45 -11.53 -17.10 7.37
C VAL A 45 -11.18 -16.85 8.84
N PRO A 46 -10.08 -16.10 9.16
CA PRO A 46 -9.71 -15.82 10.53
C PRO A 46 -10.79 -15.04 11.30
N GLU A 47 -10.84 -15.26 12.61
CA GLU A 47 -11.70 -14.44 13.47
C GLU A 47 -11.36 -12.95 13.38
N GLY A 48 -12.37 -12.11 13.49
CA GLY A 48 -12.21 -10.65 13.39
C GLY A 48 -12.12 -10.11 11.96
N PHE A 49 -12.05 -10.96 10.94
CA PHE A 49 -12.22 -10.54 9.55
C PHE A 49 -13.69 -10.34 9.22
N LEU A 50 -14.02 -9.23 8.57
CA LEU A 50 -15.35 -8.97 8.05
C LEU A 50 -15.32 -9.08 6.53
N VAL A 51 -15.79 -10.20 6.00
CA VAL A 51 -15.94 -10.40 4.56
C VAL A 51 -17.09 -9.51 4.08
N VAL A 52 -16.77 -8.57 3.21
CA VAL A 52 -17.75 -7.68 2.57
C VAL A 52 -18.47 -8.44 1.46
N ASP A 53 -17.67 -9.11 0.63
CA ASP A 53 -18.12 -10.02 -0.43
C ASP A 53 -16.95 -10.94 -0.83
N GLY A 54 -17.26 -12.12 -1.38
CA GLY A 54 -16.30 -13.10 -1.88
C GLY A 54 -16.14 -14.34 -1.00
N ALA A 55 -15.72 -15.43 -1.61
CA ALA A 55 -15.52 -16.71 -0.95
C ALA A 55 -14.05 -16.86 -0.50
N PHE A 56 -13.59 -15.97 0.39
CA PHE A 56 -12.24 -16.03 0.94
C PHE A 56 -12.06 -17.26 1.84
N GLU A 57 -10.92 -17.90 1.74
CA GLU A 57 -10.52 -18.97 2.65
C GLU A 57 -8.99 -19.07 2.75
N VAL A 58 -8.48 -19.54 3.89
CA VAL A 58 -7.05 -19.81 4.04
C VAL A 58 -6.66 -21.04 3.25
N LYS A 59 -5.62 -20.91 2.44
CA LYS A 59 -4.96 -21.99 1.70
C LYS A 59 -3.53 -22.17 2.20
N GLN A 60 -2.91 -23.29 1.81
CA GLN A 60 -1.53 -23.60 2.13
C GLN A 60 -0.77 -24.04 0.88
N GLU A 61 0.45 -23.53 0.69
CA GLU A 61 1.39 -23.94 -0.34
C GLU A 61 2.77 -24.13 0.31
N GLY A 62 3.23 -25.36 0.41
CA GLY A 62 4.40 -25.71 1.21
C GLY A 62 4.17 -25.39 2.68
N ASP A 63 5.08 -24.61 3.26
CA ASP A 63 5.00 -24.17 4.66
C ASP A 63 4.28 -22.81 4.82
N ASN A 64 3.87 -22.16 3.74
CA ASN A 64 3.24 -20.85 3.77
C ASN A 64 1.71 -20.96 3.68
N LYS A 65 1.02 -20.30 4.61
CA LYS A 65 -0.43 -20.10 4.54
C LYS A 65 -0.75 -18.67 4.16
N PHE A 66 -1.82 -18.49 3.42
CA PHE A 66 -2.30 -17.20 2.93
C PHE A 66 -3.82 -17.21 2.79
N LEU A 67 -4.43 -16.04 2.79
CA LEU A 67 -5.85 -15.92 2.46
C LEU A 67 -6.00 -15.88 0.94
N GLU A 68 -6.86 -16.71 0.38
CA GLU A 68 -7.12 -16.78 -1.06
C GLU A 68 -8.54 -16.34 -1.39
N LEU A 69 -8.66 -15.45 -2.37
CA LEU A 69 -9.87 -15.18 -3.11
C LEU A 69 -9.85 -16.05 -4.37
N PRO A 70 -10.75 -17.03 -4.53
CA PRO A 70 -10.76 -17.88 -5.71
C PRO A 70 -11.07 -17.08 -6.98
N GLY A 71 -10.66 -17.60 -8.13
CA GLY A 71 -11.02 -17.04 -9.43
C GLY A 71 -12.53 -17.02 -9.60
N ALA A 72 -13.09 -15.82 -9.68
CA ALA A 72 -14.53 -15.58 -9.87
C ALA A 72 -14.76 -14.61 -11.02
N PRO A 73 -15.97 -14.58 -11.64
CA PRO A 73 -16.24 -13.59 -12.66
C PRO A 73 -16.45 -12.19 -12.08
N LEU A 74 -15.94 -11.22 -12.79
CA LEU A 74 -16.28 -9.80 -12.98
C LEU A 74 -16.84 -8.99 -11.79
N ASP A 75 -16.41 -9.24 -10.51
CA ASP A 75 -16.85 -8.41 -9.41
C ASP A 75 -15.68 -7.97 -8.52
N SER A 76 -15.94 -7.03 -7.62
CA SER A 76 -14.99 -6.54 -6.63
C SER A 76 -15.29 -7.20 -5.29
N PHE A 77 -14.32 -7.92 -4.76
CA PHE A 77 -14.44 -8.64 -3.51
C PHE A 77 -13.50 -8.04 -2.47
N GLY A 78 -13.91 -8.05 -1.22
CA GLY A 78 -13.11 -7.43 -0.17
C GLY A 78 -13.35 -7.96 1.23
N VAL A 79 -12.33 -7.78 2.06
CA VAL A 79 -12.33 -8.15 3.48
C VAL A 79 -11.79 -6.98 4.29
N LEU A 80 -12.47 -6.65 5.39
CA LEU A 80 -12.02 -5.66 6.37
C LEU A 80 -11.37 -6.36 7.56
N PHE A 81 -10.25 -5.80 8.07
CA PHE A 81 -9.51 -6.34 9.20
C PHE A 81 -8.87 -5.24 10.05
N GLY A 82 -8.35 -5.62 11.23
CA GLY A 82 -7.67 -4.70 12.14
C GLY A 82 -8.62 -3.69 12.81
N PRO A 83 -8.08 -2.68 13.51
CA PRO A 83 -8.85 -1.63 14.17
C PRO A 83 -9.42 -0.64 13.16
N ALA A 84 -10.42 0.14 13.60
CA ALA A 84 -10.98 1.24 12.83
C ALA A 84 -10.23 2.53 13.18
N GLU A 85 -9.49 3.06 12.22
CA GLU A 85 -8.68 4.26 12.35
C GLU A 85 -9.13 5.33 11.35
N LYS A 86 -8.90 6.60 11.69
CA LYS A 86 -9.22 7.73 10.82
C LYS A 86 -8.01 8.16 9.99
N SER A 87 -6.90 8.43 10.65
CA SER A 87 -5.62 8.83 10.06
C SER A 87 -4.46 8.44 11.00
N GLY A 88 -3.23 8.80 10.66
CA GLY A 88 -2.06 8.36 11.42
C GLY A 88 -1.86 6.84 11.34
N VAL A 89 -2.19 6.24 10.21
CA VAL A 89 -2.21 4.78 10.02
C VAL A 89 -1.66 4.39 8.65
N SER A 90 -0.99 3.24 8.62
CA SER A 90 -0.59 2.57 7.38
C SER A 90 -1.09 1.13 7.37
N VAL A 91 -1.36 0.62 6.19
CA VAL A 91 -1.61 -0.79 5.92
C VAL A 91 -0.55 -1.32 4.97
N SER A 92 -0.05 -2.53 5.23
CA SER A 92 0.80 -3.28 4.32
C SER A 92 0.29 -4.70 4.13
N ALA A 93 0.60 -5.28 2.98
CA ALA A 93 0.32 -6.67 2.63
C ALA A 93 1.26 -7.11 1.51
N ARG A 94 1.43 -8.43 1.32
CA ARG A 94 1.89 -8.98 0.05
C ARG A 94 0.72 -9.64 -0.67
N ILE A 95 0.65 -9.44 -1.98
CA ILE A 95 -0.44 -9.93 -2.81
C ILE A 95 0.13 -10.61 -4.04
N ARG A 96 -0.35 -11.81 -4.38
CA ARG A 96 0.05 -12.57 -5.56
C ARG A 96 -1.17 -12.96 -6.38
N SER A 97 -1.04 -12.86 -7.70
CA SER A 97 -1.99 -13.40 -8.66
C SER A 97 -1.31 -13.65 -10.00
N THR A 98 -2.04 -14.21 -10.96
CA THR A 98 -1.54 -14.46 -12.32
C THR A 98 -2.50 -13.88 -13.36
N ASN A 99 -1.99 -13.48 -14.51
CA ASN A 99 -2.82 -13.20 -15.67
C ASN A 99 -3.16 -14.49 -16.43
N LYS A 100 -4.22 -14.46 -17.21
CA LYS A 100 -4.59 -15.54 -18.16
C LYS A 100 -4.75 -14.97 -19.57
N GLY A 101 -3.71 -15.10 -20.35
CA GLY A 101 -3.63 -14.45 -21.67
C GLY A 101 -3.71 -12.93 -21.53
N ARG A 102 -4.75 -12.29 -22.10
CA ARG A 102 -4.97 -10.84 -22.01
C ARG A 102 -5.89 -10.43 -20.85
N ARG A 103 -6.28 -11.35 -20.00
CA ARG A 103 -7.10 -11.05 -18.81
C ARG A 103 -6.20 -10.85 -17.63
N TYR A 104 -6.40 -9.76 -16.93
CA TYR A 104 -5.61 -9.35 -15.77
C TYR A 104 -6.49 -9.20 -14.53
N PRO A 105 -6.06 -9.68 -13.36
CA PRO A 105 -6.71 -9.32 -12.11
C PRO A 105 -6.42 -7.84 -11.78
N ALA A 106 -7.20 -7.26 -10.88
CA ALA A 106 -6.82 -6.05 -10.17
C ALA A 106 -6.93 -6.33 -8.68
N PHE A 107 -6.04 -5.73 -7.86
CA PHE A 107 -5.97 -6.02 -6.44
C PHE A 107 -5.26 -4.92 -5.67
N GLY A 108 -5.48 -4.87 -4.37
CA GLY A 108 -4.88 -3.85 -3.54
C GLY A 108 -5.24 -3.90 -2.07
N VAL A 109 -4.86 -2.85 -1.37
CA VAL A 109 -5.15 -2.61 0.04
C VAL A 109 -5.94 -1.33 0.21
N GLY A 110 -6.68 -1.20 1.30
CA GLY A 110 -7.46 0.00 1.57
C GLY A 110 -7.41 0.43 3.03
N LEU A 111 -7.81 1.67 3.25
CA LEU A 111 -7.95 2.33 4.55
C LEU A 111 -9.33 2.99 4.65
N ASN A 112 -9.80 3.22 5.88
CA ASN A 112 -11.07 3.87 6.18
C ASN A 112 -12.32 3.10 5.70
N GLY A 113 -12.23 1.75 5.73
CA GLY A 113 -13.38 0.89 5.46
C GLY A 113 -13.71 0.73 3.98
N GLN A 114 -14.96 0.32 3.69
CA GLN A 114 -15.40 -0.03 2.34
C GLN A 114 -15.46 1.17 1.39
N SER A 115 -15.91 2.32 1.87
CA SER A 115 -16.08 3.56 1.08
C SER A 115 -14.89 4.51 1.20
N GLY A 116 -13.82 4.08 1.87
CA GLY A 116 -12.63 4.89 2.09
C GLY A 116 -11.70 4.92 0.88
N TYR A 117 -10.42 4.79 1.15
CA TYR A 117 -9.38 4.87 0.12
C TYR A 117 -8.81 3.48 -0.19
N ARG A 118 -8.41 3.27 -1.43
CA ARG A 118 -7.82 2.03 -1.90
C ARG A 118 -6.59 2.32 -2.77
N LEU A 119 -5.46 1.68 -2.46
CA LEU A 119 -4.29 1.58 -3.33
C LEU A 119 -4.42 0.31 -4.15
N GLN A 120 -4.51 0.43 -5.46
CA GLN A 120 -4.80 -0.67 -6.37
C GLN A 120 -3.75 -0.78 -7.47
N VAL A 121 -3.24 -1.98 -7.69
CA VAL A 121 -2.54 -2.36 -8.92
C VAL A 121 -3.58 -2.77 -9.95
N SER A 122 -3.55 -2.10 -11.10
CA SER A 122 -4.43 -2.32 -12.25
C SER A 122 -3.61 -2.74 -13.47
N PRO A 123 -3.20 -4.04 -13.58
CA PRO A 123 -2.28 -4.47 -14.64
C PRO A 123 -2.80 -4.25 -16.06
N GLY A 124 -4.11 -4.39 -16.27
CA GLY A 124 -4.74 -4.12 -17.57
C GLY A 124 -4.59 -2.67 -18.04
N LYS A 125 -4.44 -1.74 -17.10
CA LYS A 125 -4.18 -0.31 -17.36
C LYS A 125 -2.68 0.02 -17.27
N LYS A 126 -1.83 -0.90 -16.81
CA LYS A 126 -0.43 -0.67 -16.45
C LYS A 126 -0.28 0.49 -15.45
N ALA A 127 -1.08 0.48 -14.41
CA ALA A 127 -1.17 1.58 -13.46
C ALA A 127 -1.22 1.12 -12.00
N LEU A 128 -0.68 1.98 -11.13
CA LEU A 128 -0.92 2.02 -9.71
C LEU A 128 -1.84 3.20 -9.43
N GLU A 129 -2.98 2.96 -8.81
CA GLU A 129 -4.05 3.94 -8.67
C GLU A 129 -4.46 4.10 -7.20
N ILE A 130 -4.77 5.35 -6.79
CA ILE A 130 -5.49 5.61 -5.54
C ILE A 130 -6.95 5.88 -5.90
N TYR A 131 -7.84 5.16 -5.23
CA TYR A 131 -9.28 5.36 -5.29
C TYR A 131 -9.78 6.04 -4.02
N LYS A 132 -10.81 6.88 -4.16
CA LYS A 132 -11.71 7.34 -3.08
C LYS A 132 -13.10 6.82 -3.42
N GLY A 133 -13.59 5.84 -2.65
CA GLY A 133 -14.75 5.04 -3.08
C GLY A 133 -14.48 4.38 -4.44
N ASP A 134 -15.31 4.68 -5.43
CA ASP A 134 -15.17 4.15 -6.80
C ASP A 134 -14.44 5.09 -7.77
N LEU A 135 -13.98 6.25 -7.31
CA LEU A 135 -13.33 7.26 -8.14
C LEU A 135 -11.80 7.13 -8.06
N VAL A 136 -11.14 7.08 -9.21
CA VAL A 136 -9.68 7.23 -9.29
C VAL A 136 -9.33 8.69 -9.04
N VAL A 137 -8.59 8.95 -7.96
CA VAL A 137 -8.17 10.31 -7.55
C VAL A 137 -6.70 10.59 -7.84
N SER A 138 -5.89 9.53 -8.02
CA SER A 138 -4.50 9.64 -8.43
C SER A 138 -4.05 8.38 -9.14
N SER A 139 -3.12 8.50 -10.09
CA SER A 139 -2.60 7.36 -10.86
C SER A 139 -1.16 7.59 -11.30
N THR A 140 -0.36 6.52 -11.33
CA THR A 140 1.01 6.52 -11.87
C THR A 140 1.24 5.25 -12.69
N PRO A 141 2.10 5.27 -13.72
CA PRO A 141 2.46 4.07 -14.46
C PRO A 141 3.11 3.02 -13.55
N TYR A 142 2.69 1.78 -13.70
CA TYR A 142 3.26 0.63 -12.98
C TYR A 142 3.15 -0.65 -13.81
N GLU A 143 4.27 -1.33 -14.02
CA GLU A 143 4.30 -2.64 -14.68
C GLU A 143 4.35 -3.76 -13.64
N TRP A 144 3.21 -4.41 -13.47
CA TRP A 144 3.06 -5.55 -12.57
C TRP A 144 3.66 -6.82 -13.19
N LYS A 145 4.26 -7.66 -12.35
CA LYS A 145 4.81 -8.97 -12.72
C LYS A 145 3.90 -10.10 -12.27
N SER A 146 3.33 -10.80 -13.25
CA SER A 146 2.45 -11.95 -13.02
C SER A 146 3.15 -13.08 -12.29
N GLY A 147 2.51 -13.63 -11.26
CA GLY A 147 2.99 -14.78 -10.49
C GLY A 147 3.96 -14.42 -9.36
N GLU A 148 4.44 -13.18 -9.29
CA GLU A 148 5.30 -12.74 -8.20
C GLU A 148 4.50 -12.08 -7.07
N TRP A 149 4.96 -12.25 -5.82
CA TRP A 149 4.42 -11.51 -4.69
C TRP A 149 4.74 -10.03 -4.82
N THR A 150 3.70 -9.22 -4.79
CA THR A 150 3.79 -7.76 -4.81
C THR A 150 3.56 -7.23 -3.41
N MET A 151 4.55 -6.51 -2.87
CA MET A 151 4.44 -5.81 -1.59
C MET A 151 3.65 -4.53 -1.77
N PHE A 152 2.77 -4.23 -0.84
CA PHE A 152 1.98 -3.01 -0.76
C PHE A 152 2.28 -2.28 0.54
N GLN A 153 2.37 -0.97 0.46
CA GLN A 153 2.35 -0.09 1.62
C GLN A 153 1.52 1.15 1.28
N PHE A 154 0.50 1.40 2.08
CA PHE A 154 -0.42 2.51 1.90
C PHE A 154 -0.68 3.20 3.23
N GLN A 155 -0.59 4.52 3.27
CA GLN A 155 -0.80 5.28 4.50
C GLN A 155 -1.69 6.50 4.28
N ILE A 156 -2.31 6.94 5.37
CA ILE A 156 -3.01 8.21 5.49
C ILE A 156 -2.54 8.95 6.74
N VAL A 157 -2.13 10.21 6.59
CA VAL A 157 -1.70 11.07 7.69
C VAL A 157 -2.35 12.43 7.57
N LYS A 158 -2.72 13.04 8.69
CA LYS A 158 -3.16 14.44 8.74
C LYS A 158 -1.94 15.36 8.69
N ALA A 159 -1.94 16.33 7.80
CA ALA A 159 -0.89 17.33 7.66
C ALA A 159 -1.54 18.73 7.48
N GLY A 160 -1.67 19.47 8.58
CA GLY A 160 -2.44 20.71 8.59
C GLY A 160 -3.93 20.45 8.35
N GLU A 161 -4.48 21.04 7.29
CA GLU A 161 -5.90 20.95 6.93
C GLU A 161 -6.18 19.88 5.85
N VAL A 162 -5.16 19.07 5.48
CA VAL A 162 -5.31 18.03 4.47
C VAL A 162 -4.96 16.65 5.02
N TRP A 163 -5.56 15.62 4.46
CA TRP A 163 -5.20 14.22 4.67
C TRP A 163 -4.36 13.75 3.49
N LYS A 164 -3.10 13.43 3.78
CA LYS A 164 -2.13 13.00 2.77
C LYS A 164 -2.12 11.49 2.68
N LEU A 165 -2.43 10.99 1.50
CA LEU A 165 -2.35 9.58 1.15
C LEU A 165 -1.06 9.34 0.37
N ALA A 166 -0.39 8.24 0.69
CA ALA A 166 0.86 7.86 0.03
C ALA A 166 0.95 6.35 -0.13
N GLY A 167 1.28 5.90 -1.34
CA GLY A 167 1.36 4.49 -1.69
C GLY A 167 2.67 4.11 -2.35
N LYS A 168 3.14 2.88 -2.03
CA LYS A 168 4.26 2.20 -2.66
C LYS A 168 3.89 0.76 -2.97
N VAL A 169 4.44 0.23 -4.05
CA VAL A 169 4.37 -1.19 -4.39
C VAL A 169 5.71 -1.64 -4.98
N TRP A 170 6.11 -2.87 -4.68
CA TRP A 170 7.34 -3.47 -5.23
C TRP A 170 7.26 -4.99 -5.20
N VAL A 171 8.08 -5.66 -5.98
CA VAL A 171 8.17 -7.12 -5.97
C VAL A 171 8.88 -7.59 -4.70
N GLN A 172 8.39 -8.62 -4.05
CA GLN A 172 9.05 -9.22 -2.89
C GLN A 172 10.50 -9.61 -3.22
N GLY A 173 11.42 -9.28 -2.33
CA GLY A 173 12.86 -9.49 -2.52
C GLY A 173 13.57 -8.35 -3.29
N ALA A 174 12.85 -7.44 -3.92
CA ALA A 174 13.42 -6.20 -4.42
C ALA A 174 13.54 -5.14 -3.30
N THR A 175 14.39 -4.15 -3.51
CA THR A 175 14.51 -3.02 -2.58
C THR A 175 13.22 -2.19 -2.58
N GLU A 176 12.71 -1.88 -1.38
CA GLU A 176 11.58 -0.96 -1.24
C GLU A 176 11.90 0.39 -1.89
N PRO A 177 10.97 0.97 -2.69
CA PRO A 177 11.16 2.30 -3.26
C PRO A 177 11.41 3.36 -2.17
N ALA A 178 12.51 4.11 -2.31
CA ALA A 178 12.85 5.18 -1.35
C ALA A 178 11.82 6.32 -1.35
N GLN A 179 11.12 6.52 -2.48
CA GLN A 179 10.13 7.59 -2.66
C GLN A 179 8.72 7.01 -2.77
N VAL A 180 7.74 7.80 -2.36
CA VAL A 180 6.32 7.54 -2.63
C VAL A 180 6.10 7.46 -4.14
N MET A 181 5.38 6.42 -4.59
CA MET A 181 5.11 6.19 -6.01
C MET A 181 3.84 6.88 -6.47
N VAL A 182 2.83 6.94 -5.62
CA VAL A 182 1.56 7.61 -5.88
C VAL A 182 1.06 8.28 -4.61
N SER A 183 0.51 9.50 -4.73
CA SER A 183 -0.02 10.26 -3.59
C SER A 183 -1.27 11.03 -3.96
N TYR A 184 -2.05 11.38 -2.94
CA TYR A 184 -3.23 12.23 -3.06
C TYR A 184 -3.42 13.05 -1.78
N ASP A 185 -3.72 14.33 -1.92
CA ASP A 185 -4.02 15.24 -0.80
C ASP A 185 -5.54 15.49 -0.80
N ASP A 186 -6.23 14.97 0.22
CA ASP A 186 -7.67 15.17 0.39
C ASP A 186 -7.94 16.31 1.39
N LYS A 187 -8.89 17.17 1.07
CA LYS A 187 -9.38 18.24 1.96
C LYS A 187 -10.57 17.80 2.81
N GLU A 188 -11.21 16.70 2.44
CA GLU A 188 -12.34 16.15 3.18
C GLU A 188 -11.85 15.22 4.27
N GLU A 189 -12.38 15.40 5.47
CA GLU A 189 -12.06 14.55 6.61
C GLU A 189 -12.58 13.12 6.36
N PRO A 190 -11.70 12.07 6.39
CA PRO A 190 -12.14 10.71 6.21
C PRO A 190 -12.94 10.22 7.42
N SER A 191 -13.88 9.33 7.19
CA SER A 191 -14.54 8.59 8.25
C SER A 191 -13.58 7.55 8.86
N PRO A 192 -13.65 7.27 10.16
CA PRO A 192 -12.94 6.13 10.73
C PRO A 192 -13.38 4.83 10.07
N GLY A 193 -12.44 3.93 9.80
CA GLY A 193 -12.75 2.62 9.23
C GLY A 193 -11.57 1.67 9.32
N ARG A 194 -11.86 0.39 9.15
CA ARG A 194 -10.86 -0.68 9.21
C ARG A 194 -10.01 -0.69 7.94
N ALA A 195 -8.82 -1.24 8.03
CA ALA A 195 -8.03 -1.59 6.87
C ALA A 195 -8.73 -2.69 6.05
N SER A 196 -8.35 -2.83 4.79
CA SER A 196 -8.96 -3.81 3.87
C SER A 196 -7.97 -4.35 2.85
N ILE A 197 -8.29 -5.53 2.32
CA ILE A 197 -7.74 -6.09 1.09
C ILE A 197 -8.85 -6.24 0.07
N TRP A 198 -8.50 -6.04 -1.22
CA TRP A 198 -9.44 -6.05 -2.33
C TRP A 198 -8.92 -6.82 -3.52
N GLY A 199 -9.82 -7.49 -4.25
CA GLY A 199 -9.50 -8.21 -5.47
C GLY A 199 -10.64 -8.25 -6.47
N ASN A 200 -10.26 -8.11 -7.75
CA ASN A 200 -11.10 -8.34 -8.92
C ASN A 200 -10.46 -9.45 -9.75
N PRO A 201 -10.87 -10.71 -9.61
CA PRO A 201 -10.22 -11.85 -10.26
C PRO A 201 -10.67 -12.03 -11.72
N PHE A 202 -10.61 -10.97 -12.52
CA PHE A 202 -11.04 -10.97 -13.94
C PHE A 202 -10.32 -11.99 -14.82
N ALA A 203 -9.14 -12.45 -14.40
CA ALA A 203 -8.42 -13.51 -15.09
C ALA A 203 -9.01 -14.90 -14.82
N THR A 204 -10.00 -15.03 -13.93
CA THR A 204 -10.47 -16.31 -13.37
C THR A 204 -9.36 -17.11 -12.67
N THR A 205 -8.31 -16.43 -12.23
CA THR A 205 -7.20 -16.93 -11.43
C THR A 205 -7.33 -16.40 -10.01
N PRO A 206 -6.91 -17.17 -9.00
CA PRO A 206 -7.02 -16.73 -7.61
C PRO A 206 -6.14 -15.51 -7.33
N ILE A 207 -6.53 -14.74 -6.31
CA ILE A 207 -5.73 -13.68 -5.72
C ILE A 207 -5.40 -14.10 -4.29
N GLN A 208 -4.12 -14.08 -3.93
CA GLN A 208 -3.59 -14.52 -2.65
C GLN A 208 -3.08 -13.31 -1.88
N PHE A 209 -3.41 -13.24 -0.59
CA PHE A 209 -3.08 -12.16 0.32
C PHE A 209 -2.37 -12.71 1.54
N ASP A 210 -1.29 -12.04 1.97
CA ASP A 210 -0.50 -12.50 3.10
C ASP A 210 0.23 -11.33 3.78
N ASP A 211 0.80 -11.58 4.98
CA ASP A 211 1.56 -10.62 5.77
C ASP A 211 0.83 -9.28 5.97
N LEU A 212 -0.45 -9.37 6.36
CA LEU A 212 -1.27 -8.18 6.60
C LEU A 212 -0.79 -7.47 7.87
N THR A 213 -0.51 -6.17 7.76
CA THR A 213 -0.10 -5.37 8.93
C THR A 213 -0.79 -4.02 8.91
N VAL A 214 -1.23 -3.56 10.07
CA VAL A 214 -1.69 -2.18 10.29
C VAL A 214 -0.79 -1.55 11.34
N ARG A 215 -0.20 -0.37 11.04
CA ARG A 215 0.73 0.34 11.94
C ARG A 215 0.30 1.76 12.18
N SER A 216 0.58 2.28 13.38
CA SER A 216 0.54 3.71 13.64
C SER A 216 1.60 4.44 12.82
N VAL A 217 1.24 5.59 12.28
CA VAL A 217 2.16 6.51 11.59
C VAL A 217 2.07 7.87 12.27
N PRO A 218 3.20 8.51 12.64
CA PRO A 218 3.18 9.85 13.19
C PRO A 218 2.49 10.83 12.23
N GLU A 219 1.54 11.60 12.74
CA GLU A 219 0.93 12.67 11.97
C GLU A 219 1.93 13.82 11.76
N GLY A 220 1.94 14.39 10.55
CA GLY A 220 2.84 15.48 10.21
C GLY A 220 2.44 16.74 10.97
N LYS A 221 3.39 17.38 11.66
CA LYS A 221 3.19 18.76 12.11
C LYS A 221 3.02 19.62 10.86
N ALA A 222 1.98 20.47 10.86
CA ALA A 222 1.89 21.55 9.87
C ALA A 222 3.18 22.40 10.00
N GLN A 223 3.99 22.45 8.95
CA GLN A 223 5.02 23.45 8.78
C GLN A 223 4.47 24.58 7.93
#